data_47cd7dac952b2cda9ad23f5ac22a54e7
#
_entry.id   47cd7dac952b2cda9ad23f5ac22a54e7
#
_cell.length_a   1.000
_cell.length_b   1.000
_cell.length_c   1.000
_cell.angle_alpha   90.00
_cell.angle_beta   90.00
_cell.angle_gamma   90.00
#
_symmetry.space_group_name_H-M   'P 1'
#
loop_
_entity.id
_entity.type
_entity.pdbx_description
1 polymer ?
#
loop_
_entity_poly.entity_id
_entity_poly.type
_entity_poly.pdbx_seq_one_letter_code
_entity_poly.pdbx_strand_id
1 'polypeptide(L)'
;MFYLLYLYYADVAHQYPLLNLIQYQTVRVALAMATAMIVAVAMGSRFINWIRAKQGRGQPIRDDGPVSHLSKVGTPTMGGLMILAGIGVAVLLWGDLTNPYIWIVSGVTAAFGVLGFIDDYAKVTKQTSAGLTSKQKLAAQTLVAVIAGVLTVLWMTRSPTSPGLETSIAFPFFKAVLLNIGWFYVAFAAFTIVGFSNAVNLTDGLDGLATVPVMMAAAAFGVISYLAGNFVFSEYLQIHHVPGSGELAIFCAAMIGAGAGFLWYNAPPAKIFMGDTGSLALGGALGAIAVTTKHEL
;
A
#
# COMPACT_ATOMS: atom_id res chain seq x y z
N MET A 1 12.25 9.65 8.61
CA MET A 1 13.59 10.20 8.90
C MET A 1 13.52 11.67 9.27
N PHE A 2 13.03 12.58 8.41
CA PHE A 2 12.92 14.00 8.77
C PHE A 2 12.02 14.26 9.98
N TYR A 3 10.95 13.48 10.13
CA TYR A 3 10.11 13.58 11.32
C TYR A 3 10.83 13.12 12.59
N LEU A 4 11.65 12.06 12.55
CA LEU A 4 12.48 11.65 13.68
C LEU A 4 13.53 12.69 14.03
N LEU A 5 14.17 13.30 13.02
CA LEU A 5 15.10 14.42 13.26
C LEU A 5 14.38 15.62 13.88
N TYR A 6 13.16 15.92 13.40
CA TYR A 6 12.32 16.95 14.03
C TYR A 6 12.05 16.65 15.50
N LEU A 7 11.65 15.41 15.85
CA LEU A 7 11.39 15.02 17.24
C LEU A 7 12.64 15.14 18.13
N TYR A 8 13.81 14.80 17.59
CA TYR A 8 15.08 14.88 18.33
C TYR A 8 15.56 16.32 18.54
N TYR A 9 15.33 17.20 17.58
CA TYR A 9 15.74 18.61 17.61
C TYR A 9 14.57 19.57 17.74
N ALA A 10 13.48 19.17 18.41
CA ALA A 10 12.25 19.98 18.49
C ALA A 10 12.49 21.40 19.01
N ASP A 11 13.31 21.55 20.05
CA ASP A 11 13.63 22.87 20.63
C ASP A 11 14.30 23.82 19.66
N VAL A 12 15.14 23.29 18.74
CA VAL A 12 15.80 24.06 17.70
C VAL A 12 14.87 24.28 16.52
N ALA A 13 14.08 23.25 16.15
CA ALA A 13 13.16 23.30 15.02
C ALA A 13 12.09 24.39 15.19
N HIS A 14 11.64 24.64 16.42
CA HIS A 14 10.68 25.73 16.71
C HIS A 14 11.20 27.13 16.34
N GLN A 15 12.51 27.32 16.26
CA GLN A 15 13.11 28.60 15.88
C GLN A 15 13.13 28.82 14.35
N TYR A 16 12.93 27.73 13.58
CA TYR A 16 12.94 27.77 12.12
C TYR A 16 11.55 27.45 11.56
N PRO A 17 10.80 28.43 11.02
CA PRO A 17 9.41 28.24 10.59
C PRO A 17 9.21 27.08 9.62
N LEU A 18 10.13 26.86 8.69
CA LEU A 18 10.03 25.77 7.70
C LEU A 18 10.22 24.39 8.32
N LEU A 19 11.11 24.25 9.29
CA LEU A 19 11.30 22.99 10.02
C LEU A 19 10.12 22.69 10.94
N ASN A 20 9.53 23.73 11.52
CA ASN A 20 8.36 23.60 12.38
C ASN A 20 7.12 23.10 11.62
N LEU A 21 7.06 23.25 10.30
CA LEU A 21 5.96 22.68 9.49
C LEU A 21 5.94 21.16 9.51
N ILE A 22 7.06 20.49 9.76
CA ILE A 22 7.16 19.02 9.76
C ILE A 22 6.33 18.38 10.89
N GLN A 23 6.02 19.11 11.96
CA GLN A 23 5.12 18.62 13.02
C GLN A 23 3.71 18.34 12.51
N TYR A 24 3.24 19.09 11.52
CA TYR A 24 1.88 18.96 11.01
C TYR A 24 1.77 17.74 10.09
N GLN A 25 0.90 16.83 10.45
CA GLN A 25 0.64 15.60 9.68
C GLN A 25 0.19 15.92 8.24
N THR A 26 -0.65 16.93 8.05
CA THR A 26 -1.13 17.37 6.73
C THR A 26 -0.01 17.84 5.81
N VAL A 27 1.00 18.52 6.36
CA VAL A 27 2.20 18.91 5.60
C VAL A 27 3.00 17.67 5.20
N ARG A 28 3.20 16.71 6.11
CA ARG A 28 3.90 15.46 5.82
C ARG A 28 3.16 14.61 4.78
N VAL A 29 1.82 14.60 4.80
CA VAL A 29 0.97 13.96 3.77
C VAL A 29 1.26 14.57 2.39
N ALA A 30 1.23 15.90 2.26
CA ALA A 30 1.52 16.57 0.98
C ALA A 30 2.95 16.31 0.49
N LEU A 31 3.94 16.37 1.41
CA LEU A 31 5.34 16.12 1.09
C LEU A 31 5.60 14.65 0.70
N ALA A 32 4.94 13.69 1.35
CA ALA A 32 5.03 12.28 1.01
C ALA A 32 4.47 11.99 -0.39
N MET A 33 3.30 12.57 -0.71
CA MET A 33 2.70 12.45 -2.03
C MET A 33 3.62 13.02 -3.12
N ALA A 34 4.13 14.25 -2.92
CA ALA A 34 5.03 14.90 -3.87
C ALA A 34 6.33 14.10 -4.04
N THR A 35 6.94 13.66 -2.93
CA THR A 35 8.19 12.88 -2.96
C THR A 35 8.01 11.56 -3.72
N ALA A 36 6.95 10.81 -3.42
CA ALA A 36 6.67 9.53 -4.08
C ALA A 36 6.46 9.72 -5.59
N MET A 37 5.72 10.76 -5.98
CA MET A 37 5.51 11.10 -7.39
C MET A 37 6.83 11.45 -8.09
N ILE A 38 7.64 12.33 -7.49
CA ILE A 38 8.94 12.74 -8.05
C ILE A 38 9.86 11.54 -8.21
N VAL A 39 9.96 10.67 -7.21
CA VAL A 39 10.80 9.45 -7.27
C VAL A 39 10.34 8.54 -8.41
N ALA A 40 9.03 8.27 -8.53
CA ALA A 40 8.48 7.42 -9.58
C ALA A 40 8.75 8.00 -10.98
N VAL A 41 8.53 9.30 -11.18
CA VAL A 41 8.77 9.97 -12.47
C VAL A 41 10.26 10.02 -12.81
N ALA A 42 11.12 10.41 -11.86
CA ALA A 42 12.56 10.55 -12.09
C ALA A 42 13.24 9.19 -12.38
N MET A 43 12.78 8.14 -11.71
CA MET A 43 13.28 6.78 -11.93
C MET A 43 12.79 6.19 -13.26
N GLY A 44 11.59 6.55 -13.70
CA GLY A 44 10.82 5.85 -14.72
C GLY A 44 11.56 5.59 -16.02
N SER A 45 12.03 6.63 -16.73
CA SER A 45 12.67 6.46 -18.04
C SER A 45 13.93 5.59 -17.97
N ARG A 46 14.77 5.78 -16.95
CA ARG A 46 15.98 4.98 -16.76
C ARG A 46 15.66 3.53 -16.42
N PHE A 47 14.71 3.33 -15.54
CA PHE A 47 14.27 2.01 -15.11
C PHE A 47 13.62 1.22 -16.27
N ILE A 48 12.73 1.85 -17.04
CA ILE A 48 12.07 1.23 -18.20
C ILE A 48 13.11 0.76 -19.23
N ASN A 49 14.10 1.60 -19.55
CA ASN A 49 15.14 1.23 -20.49
C ASN A 49 16.01 0.08 -19.97
N TRP A 50 16.34 0.11 -18.69
CA TRP A 50 17.13 -0.93 -18.04
C TRP A 50 16.37 -2.28 -18.02
N ILE A 51 15.08 -2.27 -17.62
CA ILE A 51 14.30 -3.49 -17.53
C ILE A 51 14.01 -4.08 -18.93
N ARG A 52 13.76 -3.20 -19.92
CA ARG A 52 13.57 -3.60 -21.31
C ARG A 52 14.82 -4.29 -21.87
N ALA A 53 16.01 -3.79 -21.58
CA ALA A 53 17.27 -4.43 -21.97
C ALA A 53 17.46 -5.81 -21.31
N LYS A 54 16.96 -5.99 -20.08
CA LYS A 54 17.06 -7.26 -19.33
C LYS A 54 15.99 -8.29 -19.73
N GLN A 55 14.77 -7.86 -20.00
CA GLN A 55 13.65 -8.75 -20.33
C GLN A 55 13.59 -9.15 -21.80
N GLY A 56 14.24 -8.39 -22.71
CA GLY A 56 14.28 -8.67 -24.14
C GLY A 56 12.90 -8.67 -24.79
N ARG A 57 12.20 -9.82 -24.79
CA ARG A 57 10.86 -9.97 -25.39
C ARG A 57 9.70 -9.51 -24.53
N GLY A 58 9.96 -9.02 -23.29
CA GLY A 58 8.91 -8.66 -22.34
C GLY A 58 8.15 -9.88 -21.78
N GLN A 59 6.98 -9.64 -21.19
CA GLN A 59 6.12 -10.70 -20.68
C GLN A 59 5.37 -11.38 -21.84
N PRO A 60 5.28 -12.73 -21.86
CA PRO A 60 4.45 -13.44 -22.80
C PRO A 60 2.98 -13.02 -22.68
N ILE A 61 2.35 -12.69 -23.80
CA ILE A 61 0.93 -12.37 -23.85
C ILE A 61 0.14 -13.67 -23.83
N ARG A 62 -1.00 -13.69 -23.13
CA ARG A 62 -1.92 -14.83 -23.14
C ARG A 62 -2.64 -14.92 -24.49
N ASP A 63 -2.78 -16.12 -25.01
CA ASP A 63 -3.45 -16.37 -26.31
C ASP A 63 -4.96 -16.07 -26.26
N ASP A 64 -5.55 -16.10 -25.05
CA ASP A 64 -6.97 -15.84 -24.77
C ASP A 64 -7.26 -14.35 -24.46
N GLY A 65 -6.24 -13.47 -24.56
CA GLY A 65 -6.36 -12.05 -24.26
C GLY A 65 -7.00 -11.22 -25.40
N PRO A 66 -7.41 -9.96 -25.12
CA PRO A 66 -7.92 -9.07 -26.16
C PRO A 66 -6.93 -8.84 -27.30
N VAL A 67 -7.44 -8.72 -28.54
CA VAL A 67 -6.61 -8.50 -29.75
C VAL A 67 -5.71 -7.26 -29.62
N SER A 68 -6.15 -6.24 -28.87
CA SER A 68 -5.36 -5.03 -28.56
C SER A 68 -4.07 -5.33 -27.80
N HIS A 69 -3.97 -6.49 -27.13
CA HIS A 69 -2.76 -6.90 -26.40
C HIS A 69 -1.64 -7.37 -27.35
N LEU A 70 -1.96 -7.82 -28.56
CA LEU A 70 -0.95 -8.25 -29.54
C LEU A 70 0.00 -7.12 -29.94
N SER A 71 -0.47 -5.87 -29.93
CA SER A 71 0.37 -4.70 -30.21
C SER A 71 1.35 -4.35 -29.09
N LYS A 72 1.23 -4.99 -27.91
CA LYS A 72 2.00 -4.72 -26.69
C LYS A 72 3.16 -5.71 -26.49
N VAL A 73 3.43 -6.57 -27.46
CA VAL A 73 4.59 -7.48 -27.43
C VAL A 73 5.86 -6.67 -27.24
N GLY A 74 6.67 -7.05 -26.23
CA GLY A 74 7.90 -6.33 -25.89
C GLY A 74 7.75 -5.21 -24.86
N THR A 75 6.54 -4.93 -24.36
CA THR A 75 6.37 -4.04 -23.23
C THR A 75 6.88 -4.72 -21.95
N PRO A 76 7.82 -4.11 -21.21
CA PRO A 76 8.36 -4.70 -20.00
C PRO A 76 7.32 -4.70 -18.86
N THR A 77 7.43 -5.67 -17.96
CA THR A 77 6.66 -5.76 -16.70
C THR A 77 7.52 -5.40 -15.50
N MET A 78 6.99 -5.56 -14.27
CA MET A 78 7.61 -5.22 -12.98
C MET A 78 7.68 -3.70 -12.71
N GLY A 79 6.79 -2.90 -13.31
CA GLY A 79 6.66 -1.48 -13.01
C GLY A 79 6.30 -1.19 -11.56
N GLY A 80 5.72 -2.17 -10.86
CA GLY A 80 5.48 -2.11 -9.43
C GLY A 80 6.71 -1.76 -8.59
N LEU A 81 7.92 -2.10 -9.04
CA LEU A 81 9.16 -1.69 -8.34
C LEU A 81 9.34 -0.17 -8.30
N MET A 82 8.89 0.57 -9.33
CA MET A 82 8.92 2.03 -9.32
C MET A 82 7.97 2.60 -8.26
N ILE A 83 6.78 2.00 -8.16
CA ILE A 83 5.77 2.39 -7.17
C ILE A 83 6.30 2.13 -5.76
N LEU A 84 6.81 0.92 -5.52
CA LEU A 84 7.36 0.53 -4.21
C LEU A 84 8.56 1.38 -3.80
N ALA A 85 9.43 1.74 -4.73
CA ALA A 85 10.55 2.65 -4.47
C ALA A 85 10.03 4.05 -4.07
N GLY A 86 9.04 4.59 -4.79
CA GLY A 86 8.41 5.86 -4.45
C GLY A 86 7.77 5.86 -3.07
N ILE A 87 6.97 4.84 -2.76
CA ILE A 87 6.33 4.66 -1.44
C ILE A 87 7.40 4.54 -0.36
N GLY A 88 8.37 3.64 -0.54
CA GLY A 88 9.42 3.38 0.44
C GLY A 88 10.22 4.64 0.79
N VAL A 89 10.68 5.39 -0.21
CA VAL A 89 11.41 6.65 0.01
C VAL A 89 10.53 7.67 0.74
N ALA A 90 9.29 7.87 0.30
CA ALA A 90 8.40 8.84 0.91
C ALA A 90 8.06 8.51 2.37
N VAL A 91 7.73 7.25 2.66
CA VAL A 91 7.42 6.79 4.03
C VAL A 91 8.63 6.90 4.94
N LEU A 92 9.83 6.50 4.49
CA LEU A 92 11.06 6.62 5.27
C LEU A 92 11.43 8.08 5.57
N LEU A 93 11.15 9.01 4.66
CA LEU A 93 11.45 10.44 4.86
C LEU A 93 10.44 11.10 5.79
N TRP A 94 9.13 10.87 5.57
CA TRP A 94 8.07 11.68 6.16
C TRP A 94 7.22 10.96 7.21
N GLY A 95 7.19 9.62 7.23
CA GLY A 95 6.46 8.83 8.22
C GLY A 95 7.11 8.88 9.60
N ASP A 96 6.28 8.67 10.61
CA ASP A 96 6.75 8.42 11.97
C ASP A 96 7.21 6.96 12.07
N LEU A 97 8.52 6.77 12.01
CA LEU A 97 9.15 5.44 12.07
C LEU A 97 9.10 4.82 13.49
N THR A 98 8.60 5.53 14.50
CA THR A 98 8.34 4.95 15.81
C THR A 98 6.98 4.28 15.88
N ASN A 99 6.09 4.56 14.90
CA ASN A 99 4.74 4.03 14.85
C ASN A 99 4.72 2.62 14.25
N PRO A 100 4.29 1.59 15.00
CA PRO A 100 4.25 0.21 14.50
C PRO A 100 3.31 -0.03 13.31
N TYR A 101 2.23 0.73 13.16
CA TYR A 101 1.34 0.59 12.01
C TYR A 101 2.05 0.86 10.69
N ILE A 102 2.98 1.83 10.67
CA ILE A 102 3.82 2.11 9.50
C ILE A 102 4.63 0.85 9.12
N TRP A 103 5.20 0.15 10.10
CA TRP A 103 5.99 -1.05 9.85
C TRP A 103 5.15 -2.26 9.48
N ILE A 104 3.95 -2.42 10.07
CA ILE A 104 3.02 -3.51 9.71
C ILE A 104 2.61 -3.35 8.24
N VAL A 105 2.13 -2.16 7.85
CA VAL A 105 1.69 -1.91 6.46
C VAL A 105 2.87 -1.98 5.49
N SER A 106 4.03 -1.39 5.83
CA SER A 106 5.24 -1.49 5.01
C SER A 106 5.71 -2.93 4.84
N GLY A 107 5.65 -3.73 5.91
CA GLY A 107 6.02 -5.15 5.90
C GLY A 107 5.13 -5.98 4.98
N VAL A 108 3.80 -5.80 5.06
CA VAL A 108 2.85 -6.45 4.14
C VAL A 108 3.13 -6.02 2.70
N THR A 109 3.29 -4.71 2.47
CA THR A 109 3.55 -4.15 1.14
C THR A 109 4.83 -4.73 0.53
N ALA A 110 5.91 -4.76 1.31
CA ALA A 110 7.19 -5.30 0.85
C ALA A 110 7.13 -6.81 0.61
N ALA A 111 6.53 -7.58 1.54
CA ALA A 111 6.43 -9.04 1.41
C ALA A 111 5.57 -9.45 0.20
N PHE A 112 4.44 -8.77 -0.02
CA PHE A 112 3.59 -9.02 -1.18
C PHE A 112 4.25 -8.53 -2.48
N GLY A 113 5.01 -7.43 -2.41
CA GLY A 113 5.84 -6.97 -3.52
C GLY A 113 6.92 -7.98 -3.91
N VAL A 114 7.61 -8.57 -2.93
CA VAL A 114 8.60 -9.64 -3.17
C VAL A 114 7.93 -10.88 -3.77
N LEU A 115 6.76 -11.27 -3.25
CA LEU A 115 6.00 -12.41 -3.80
C LEU A 115 5.62 -12.17 -5.26
N GLY A 116 5.10 -10.97 -5.58
CA GLY A 116 4.78 -10.58 -6.94
C GLY A 116 6.01 -10.51 -7.84
N PHE A 117 7.13 -10.01 -7.31
CA PHE A 117 8.40 -9.96 -8.03
C PHE A 117 8.90 -11.36 -8.42
N ILE A 118 8.84 -12.32 -7.50
CA ILE A 118 9.22 -13.72 -7.77
C ILE A 118 8.32 -14.31 -8.86
N ASP A 119 7.02 -14.01 -8.82
CA ASP A 119 6.05 -14.47 -9.82
C ASP A 119 6.35 -13.87 -11.21
N ASP A 120 6.50 -12.54 -11.28
CA ASP A 120 6.84 -11.84 -12.52
C ASP A 120 8.20 -12.29 -13.08
N TYR A 121 9.20 -12.46 -12.21
CA TYR A 121 10.53 -12.92 -12.60
C TYR A 121 10.49 -14.34 -13.19
N ALA A 122 9.71 -15.23 -12.57
CA ALA A 122 9.52 -16.59 -13.08
C ALA A 122 8.86 -16.60 -14.48
N LYS A 123 7.84 -15.77 -14.70
CA LYS A 123 7.16 -15.62 -15.99
C LYS A 123 8.12 -15.12 -17.07
N VAL A 124 8.90 -14.08 -16.78
CA VAL A 124 9.85 -13.50 -17.73
C VAL A 124 10.99 -14.46 -18.05
N THR A 125 11.58 -15.10 -17.02
CA THR A 125 12.75 -15.99 -17.21
C THR A 125 12.37 -17.26 -17.97
N LYS A 126 11.22 -17.85 -17.65
CA LYS A 126 10.75 -19.08 -18.30
C LYS A 126 10.02 -18.82 -19.62
N GLN A 127 9.78 -17.56 -19.99
CA GLN A 127 8.99 -17.15 -21.15
C GLN A 127 7.64 -17.89 -21.24
N THR A 128 6.98 -18.05 -20.07
CA THR A 128 5.68 -18.70 -19.93
C THR A 128 4.73 -17.80 -19.15
N SER A 129 3.43 -17.91 -19.39
CA SER A 129 2.43 -17.23 -18.56
C SER A 129 2.28 -17.85 -17.15
N ALA A 130 2.90 -19.02 -16.91
CA ALA A 130 2.87 -19.71 -15.64
C ALA A 130 4.00 -19.19 -14.70
N GLY A 131 3.62 -18.42 -13.69
CA GLY A 131 4.49 -18.01 -12.58
C GLY A 131 4.49 -19.02 -11.43
N LEU A 132 4.30 -18.53 -10.21
CA LEU A 132 4.07 -19.35 -9.02
C LEU A 132 2.71 -20.07 -9.13
N THR A 133 2.59 -21.26 -8.53
CA THR A 133 1.28 -21.91 -8.45
C THR A 133 0.33 -21.11 -7.56
N SER A 134 -0.97 -21.11 -7.88
CA SER A 134 -1.98 -20.39 -7.10
C SER A 134 -1.96 -20.79 -5.62
N LYS A 135 -1.69 -22.07 -5.31
CA LYS A 135 -1.58 -22.55 -3.93
C LYS A 135 -0.38 -21.97 -3.19
N GLN A 136 0.79 -21.89 -3.84
CA GLN A 136 1.99 -21.30 -3.24
C GLN A 136 1.81 -19.80 -3.00
N LYS A 137 1.22 -19.09 -3.98
CA LYS A 137 0.92 -17.66 -3.85
C LYS A 137 -0.04 -17.40 -2.70
N LEU A 138 -1.15 -18.13 -2.64
CA LEU A 138 -2.15 -17.99 -1.59
C LEU A 138 -1.60 -18.34 -0.20
N ALA A 139 -0.81 -19.42 -0.09
CA ALA A 139 -0.18 -19.79 1.18
C ALA A 139 0.78 -18.74 1.71
N ALA A 140 1.65 -18.17 0.85
CA ALA A 140 2.56 -17.12 1.22
C ALA A 140 1.83 -15.82 1.62
N GLN A 141 0.81 -15.41 0.85
CA GLN A 141 -0.04 -14.27 1.19
C GLN A 141 -0.73 -14.46 2.54
N THR A 142 -1.33 -15.63 2.77
CA THR A 142 -2.02 -15.94 4.03
C THR A 142 -1.07 -15.91 5.21
N LEU A 143 0.13 -16.46 5.08
CA LEU A 143 1.14 -16.43 6.15
C LEU A 143 1.49 -14.99 6.55
N VAL A 144 1.82 -14.14 5.57
CA VAL A 144 2.15 -12.73 5.83
C VAL A 144 0.97 -11.99 6.43
N ALA A 145 -0.24 -12.22 5.92
CA ALA A 145 -1.46 -11.57 6.40
C ALA A 145 -1.83 -11.98 7.83
N VAL A 146 -1.64 -13.27 8.20
CA VAL A 146 -1.83 -13.76 9.58
C VAL A 146 -0.83 -13.07 10.52
N ILE A 147 0.45 -12.98 10.13
CA ILE A 147 1.46 -12.28 10.94
C ILE A 147 1.06 -10.82 11.13
N ALA A 148 0.65 -10.13 10.07
CA ALA A 148 0.20 -8.74 10.15
C ALA A 148 -1.04 -8.58 11.07
N GLY A 149 -2.02 -9.47 10.95
CA GLY A 149 -3.21 -9.49 11.81
C GLY A 149 -2.85 -9.68 13.29
N VAL A 150 -1.97 -10.64 13.60
CA VAL A 150 -1.48 -10.86 14.97
C VAL A 150 -0.77 -9.63 15.52
N LEU A 151 0.16 -9.04 14.74
CA LEU A 151 0.88 -7.84 15.15
C LEU A 151 -0.06 -6.65 15.38
N THR A 152 -1.08 -6.49 14.54
CA THR A 152 -2.10 -5.44 14.71
C THR A 152 -2.88 -5.63 16.01
N VAL A 153 -3.37 -6.84 16.30
CA VAL A 153 -4.09 -7.15 17.54
C VAL A 153 -3.20 -6.91 18.77
N LEU A 154 -1.97 -7.44 18.77
CA LEU A 154 -1.02 -7.27 19.87
C LEU A 154 -0.65 -5.81 20.13
N TRP A 155 -0.56 -5.00 19.06
CA TRP A 155 -0.28 -3.57 19.23
C TRP A 155 -1.49 -2.81 19.74
N MET A 156 -2.69 -3.07 19.21
CA MET A 156 -3.93 -2.46 19.69
C MET A 156 -4.20 -2.77 21.16
N THR A 157 -3.92 -3.99 21.61
CA THR A 157 -4.06 -4.39 23.02
C THR A 157 -3.17 -3.57 23.96
N ARG A 158 -2.04 -3.06 23.48
CA ARG A 158 -1.12 -2.21 24.25
C ARG A 158 -1.45 -0.72 24.21
N SER A 159 -2.26 -0.32 23.26
CA SER A 159 -2.65 1.07 23.05
C SER A 159 -3.91 1.40 23.84
N PRO A 160 -4.11 2.64 24.33
CA PRO A 160 -5.32 3.05 25.04
C PRO A 160 -6.49 3.21 24.05
N THR A 161 -6.97 2.11 23.51
CA THR A 161 -8.17 2.03 22.66
C THR A 161 -9.40 1.67 23.50
N SER A 162 -10.58 1.71 22.89
CA SER A 162 -11.77 1.11 23.51
C SER A 162 -11.53 -0.36 23.77
N PRO A 163 -11.76 -0.87 25.01
CA PRO A 163 -11.54 -2.28 25.34
C PRO A 163 -12.31 -3.21 24.39
N GLY A 164 -11.62 -4.21 23.85
CA GLY A 164 -12.20 -5.19 22.93
C GLY A 164 -12.22 -4.77 21.45
N LEU A 165 -11.82 -3.55 21.12
CA LEU A 165 -11.75 -3.09 19.72
C LEU A 165 -10.74 -3.90 18.92
N GLU A 166 -9.65 -4.33 19.52
CA GLU A 166 -8.56 -5.07 18.90
C GLU A 166 -9.01 -6.35 18.19
N THR A 167 -10.02 -7.03 18.74
CA THR A 167 -10.58 -8.29 18.22
C THR A 167 -12.02 -8.17 17.72
N SER A 168 -12.51 -6.93 17.55
CA SER A 168 -13.88 -6.66 17.09
C SER A 168 -13.90 -6.23 15.63
N ILE A 169 -15.01 -6.56 14.97
CA ILE A 169 -15.40 -6.01 13.67
C ILE A 169 -16.31 -4.82 13.91
N ALA A 170 -15.98 -3.67 13.32
CA ALA A 170 -16.81 -2.47 13.33
C ALA A 170 -17.72 -2.44 12.10
N PHE A 171 -19.02 -2.13 12.29
CA PHE A 171 -19.97 -2.01 11.19
C PHE A 171 -20.15 -0.55 10.78
N PRO A 172 -19.95 -0.20 9.50
CA PRO A 172 -19.95 1.21 9.04
C PRO A 172 -21.28 1.92 9.24
N PHE A 173 -22.41 1.18 9.19
CA PHE A 173 -23.77 1.76 9.34
C PHE A 173 -24.29 1.69 10.78
N PHE A 174 -23.76 0.83 11.62
CA PHE A 174 -24.23 0.59 12.99
C PHE A 174 -23.13 0.91 13.99
N LYS A 175 -22.90 2.19 14.23
CA LYS A 175 -21.78 2.74 15.02
C LYS A 175 -21.64 2.16 16.42
N ALA A 176 -22.74 1.77 17.05
CA ALA A 176 -22.75 1.17 18.39
C ALA A 176 -22.51 -0.35 18.37
N VAL A 177 -22.46 -0.98 17.19
CA VAL A 177 -22.35 -2.44 17.06
C VAL A 177 -20.90 -2.81 16.82
N LEU A 178 -20.27 -3.34 17.85
CA LEU A 178 -18.97 -4.01 17.79
C LEU A 178 -19.18 -5.52 17.97
N LEU A 179 -18.83 -6.28 16.96
CA LEU A 179 -18.86 -7.75 17.04
C LEU A 179 -17.48 -8.26 17.46
N ASN A 180 -17.31 -8.55 18.74
CA ASN A 180 -16.07 -9.16 19.21
C ASN A 180 -16.07 -10.66 18.88
N ILE A 181 -15.14 -11.05 17.99
CA ILE A 181 -14.96 -12.43 17.55
C ILE A 181 -13.69 -13.07 18.13
N GLY A 182 -13.06 -12.40 19.09
CA GLY A 182 -11.83 -12.87 19.73
C GLY A 182 -10.72 -13.12 18.71
N TRP A 183 -9.87 -14.12 18.96
CA TRP A 183 -8.74 -14.44 18.08
C TRP A 183 -9.12 -14.87 16.66
N PHE A 184 -10.40 -15.20 16.40
CA PHE A 184 -10.87 -15.45 15.04
C PHE A 184 -10.77 -14.20 14.15
N TYR A 185 -10.68 -13.01 14.77
CA TYR A 185 -10.39 -11.76 14.06
C TYR A 185 -9.11 -11.82 13.21
N VAL A 186 -8.08 -12.56 13.65
CA VAL A 186 -6.84 -12.72 12.87
C VAL A 186 -7.12 -13.42 11.54
N ALA A 187 -8.00 -14.43 11.53
CA ALA A 187 -8.39 -15.10 10.29
C ALA A 187 -9.18 -14.17 9.37
N PHE A 188 -10.08 -13.36 9.94
CA PHE A 188 -10.83 -12.35 9.22
C PHE A 188 -9.92 -11.25 8.63
N ALA A 189 -8.97 -10.75 9.43
CA ALA A 189 -7.97 -9.79 8.97
C ALA A 189 -7.11 -10.34 7.82
N ALA A 190 -6.69 -11.62 7.94
CA ALA A 190 -5.94 -12.29 6.89
C ALA A 190 -6.77 -12.43 5.61
N PHE A 191 -8.04 -12.80 5.73
CA PHE A 191 -8.98 -12.87 4.61
C PHE A 191 -9.12 -11.51 3.91
N THR A 192 -9.27 -10.43 4.68
CA THR A 192 -9.37 -9.06 4.17
C THR A 192 -8.10 -8.67 3.40
N ILE A 193 -6.91 -8.84 4.00
CA ILE A 193 -5.63 -8.47 3.37
C ILE A 193 -5.40 -9.24 2.07
N VAL A 194 -5.62 -10.57 2.09
CA VAL A 194 -5.47 -11.42 0.90
C VAL A 194 -6.52 -11.09 -0.14
N GLY A 195 -7.76 -10.82 0.29
CA GLY A 195 -8.86 -10.42 -0.59
C GLY A 195 -8.56 -9.14 -1.35
N PHE A 196 -8.15 -8.08 -0.67
CA PHE A 196 -7.74 -6.82 -1.29
C PHE A 196 -6.57 -7.01 -2.26
N SER A 197 -5.57 -7.79 -1.86
CA SER A 197 -4.40 -8.05 -2.71
C SER A 197 -4.79 -8.72 -4.03
N ASN A 198 -5.60 -9.76 -3.97
CA ASN A 198 -6.03 -10.47 -5.18
C ASN A 198 -7.06 -9.68 -5.99
N ALA A 199 -7.90 -8.86 -5.35
CA ALA A 199 -8.83 -7.97 -6.05
C ALA A 199 -8.09 -6.94 -6.92
N VAL A 200 -7.05 -6.28 -6.37
CA VAL A 200 -6.23 -5.34 -7.13
C VAL A 200 -5.47 -6.07 -8.25
N ASN A 201 -4.95 -7.27 -7.98
CA ASN A 201 -4.25 -8.06 -8.99
C ASN A 201 -5.16 -8.47 -10.15
N LEU A 202 -6.42 -8.84 -9.88
CA LEU A 202 -7.42 -9.13 -10.90
C LEU A 202 -7.81 -7.88 -11.71
N THR A 203 -7.76 -6.70 -11.11
CA THR A 203 -8.07 -5.43 -11.79
C THR A 203 -6.94 -4.99 -12.73
N ASP A 204 -5.71 -5.46 -12.53
CA ASP A 204 -4.53 -5.10 -13.35
C ASP A 204 -4.50 -5.87 -14.70
N GLY A 205 -5.61 -5.80 -15.43
CA GLY A 205 -5.76 -6.45 -16.75
C GLY A 205 -5.58 -5.53 -17.96
N LEU A 206 -5.63 -4.21 -17.78
CA LEU A 206 -5.52 -3.21 -18.86
C LEU A 206 -4.63 -2.04 -18.41
N ASP A 207 -4.04 -1.33 -19.40
CA ASP A 207 -3.16 -0.18 -19.18
C ASP A 207 -3.83 0.87 -18.30
N GLY A 208 -3.22 1.19 -17.16
CA GLY A 208 -3.69 2.19 -16.21
C GLY A 208 -4.94 1.83 -15.41
N LEU A 209 -5.60 0.71 -15.71
CA LEU A 209 -6.89 0.35 -15.10
C LEU A 209 -6.80 0.15 -13.59
N ALA A 210 -5.80 -0.55 -13.08
CA ALA A 210 -5.67 -0.79 -11.64
C ALA A 210 -5.17 0.44 -10.88
N THR A 211 -4.34 1.26 -11.51
CA THR A 211 -3.65 2.38 -10.83
C THR A 211 -4.63 3.41 -10.29
N VAL A 212 -5.62 3.82 -11.09
CA VAL A 212 -6.57 4.88 -10.70
C VAL A 212 -7.49 4.43 -9.55
N PRO A 213 -8.19 3.27 -9.59
CA PRO A 213 -8.98 2.79 -8.47
C PRO A 213 -8.16 2.59 -7.18
N VAL A 214 -6.92 2.13 -7.28
CA VAL A 214 -6.03 2.02 -6.11
C VAL A 214 -5.75 3.39 -5.50
N MET A 215 -5.46 4.42 -6.32
CA MET A 215 -5.28 5.80 -5.82
C MET A 215 -6.55 6.34 -5.16
N MET A 216 -7.73 6.05 -5.72
CA MET A 216 -9.02 6.47 -5.13
C MET A 216 -9.26 5.76 -3.78
N ALA A 217 -9.02 4.46 -3.70
CA ALA A 217 -9.13 3.70 -2.46
C ALA A 217 -8.11 4.21 -1.41
N ALA A 218 -6.86 4.47 -1.83
CA ALA A 218 -5.84 5.05 -0.96
C ALA A 218 -6.24 6.44 -0.46
N ALA A 219 -6.90 7.27 -1.28
CA ALA A 219 -7.41 8.58 -0.85
C ALA A 219 -8.50 8.42 0.21
N ALA A 220 -9.46 7.51 0.01
CA ALA A 220 -10.50 7.22 0.98
C ALA A 220 -9.92 6.72 2.31
N PHE A 221 -9.03 5.71 2.27
CA PHE A 221 -8.38 5.20 3.47
C PHE A 221 -7.44 6.21 4.12
N GLY A 222 -6.83 7.11 3.35
CA GLY A 222 -6.02 8.21 3.90
C GLY A 222 -6.85 9.17 4.74
N VAL A 223 -8.04 9.54 4.26
CA VAL A 223 -9.00 10.35 5.03
C VAL A 223 -9.49 9.58 6.26
N ILE A 224 -9.91 8.32 6.10
CA ILE A 224 -10.35 7.47 7.22
C ILE A 224 -9.25 7.35 8.27
N SER A 225 -8.01 7.06 7.87
CA SER A 225 -6.87 6.94 8.79
C SER A 225 -6.64 8.22 9.59
N TYR A 226 -6.69 9.37 8.92
CA TYR A 226 -6.53 10.67 9.56
C TYR A 226 -7.63 10.96 10.59
N LEU A 227 -8.89 10.69 10.21
CA LEU A 227 -10.05 10.91 11.08
C LEU A 227 -10.09 9.94 12.26
N ALA A 228 -9.87 8.64 12.03
CA ALA A 228 -9.84 7.61 13.08
C ALA A 228 -8.64 7.79 14.04
N GLY A 229 -7.52 8.32 13.54
CA GLY A 229 -6.35 8.62 14.34
C GLY A 229 -6.44 9.88 15.20
N ASN A 230 -7.44 10.73 14.96
CA ASN A 230 -7.65 11.98 15.70
C ASN A 230 -8.83 11.84 16.66
N PHE A 231 -8.58 12.00 17.97
CA PHE A 231 -9.61 11.83 19.00
C PHE A 231 -10.82 12.75 18.79
N VAL A 232 -10.61 14.03 18.50
CA VAL A 232 -11.68 15.02 18.35
C VAL A 232 -12.57 14.68 17.14
N PHE A 233 -11.94 14.33 16.01
CA PHE A 233 -12.70 13.97 14.80
C PHE A 233 -13.41 12.63 14.95
N SER A 234 -12.77 11.63 15.55
CA SER A 234 -13.40 10.33 15.76
C SER A 234 -14.61 10.41 16.68
N GLU A 235 -14.53 11.20 17.77
CA GLU A 235 -15.65 11.45 18.68
C GLU A 235 -16.79 12.18 17.95
N TYR A 236 -16.48 13.27 17.25
CA TYR A 236 -17.50 14.05 16.52
C TYR A 236 -18.22 13.23 15.45
N LEU A 237 -17.48 12.42 14.70
CA LEU A 237 -18.03 11.57 13.64
C LEU A 237 -18.61 10.25 14.18
N GLN A 238 -18.43 9.99 15.48
CA GLN A 238 -18.85 8.75 16.13
C GLN A 238 -18.24 7.49 15.46
N ILE A 239 -16.98 7.57 15.02
CA ILE A 239 -16.20 6.44 14.55
C ILE A 239 -15.24 5.99 15.65
N HIS A 240 -14.74 4.76 15.55
CA HIS A 240 -13.81 4.25 16.56
C HIS A 240 -12.46 4.94 16.48
N HIS A 241 -12.01 5.47 17.64
CA HIS A 241 -10.69 6.07 17.73
C HIS A 241 -9.60 4.98 17.76
N VAL A 242 -8.66 5.06 16.83
CA VAL A 242 -7.50 4.17 16.73
C VAL A 242 -6.23 5.01 16.84
N PRO A 243 -5.65 5.16 18.05
CA PRO A 243 -4.47 6.00 18.27
C PRO A 243 -3.31 5.57 17.36
N GLY A 244 -2.71 6.54 16.69
CA GLY A 244 -1.58 6.32 15.78
C GLY A 244 -1.96 5.91 14.35
N SER A 245 -3.22 5.52 14.07
CA SER A 245 -3.65 5.19 12.70
C SER A 245 -3.54 6.37 11.74
N GLY A 246 -3.58 7.60 12.25
CA GLY A 246 -3.41 8.82 11.45
C GLY A 246 -2.15 8.83 10.59
N GLU A 247 -1.05 8.24 11.06
CA GLU A 247 0.20 8.14 10.30
C GLU A 247 0.05 7.36 8.99
N LEU A 248 -0.93 6.47 8.89
CA LEU A 248 -1.23 5.76 7.65
C LEU A 248 -1.75 6.68 6.53
N ALA A 249 -2.23 7.88 6.86
CA ALA A 249 -2.54 8.90 5.85
C ALA A 249 -1.30 9.31 5.04
N ILE A 250 -0.11 9.31 5.65
CA ILE A 250 1.16 9.57 4.96
C ILE A 250 1.48 8.42 4.01
N PHE A 251 1.24 7.18 4.44
CA PHE A 251 1.43 5.99 3.60
C PHE A 251 0.48 6.02 2.39
N CYS A 252 -0.80 6.31 2.62
CA CYS A 252 -1.81 6.46 1.55
C CYS A 252 -1.43 7.57 0.56
N ALA A 253 -0.95 8.72 1.06
CA ALA A 253 -0.47 9.81 0.22
C ALA A 253 0.73 9.41 -0.64
N ALA A 254 1.66 8.63 -0.07
CA ALA A 254 2.78 8.06 -0.82
C ALA A 254 2.29 7.09 -1.91
N MET A 255 1.27 6.26 -1.63
CA MET A 255 0.64 5.39 -2.64
C MET A 255 0.04 6.20 -3.78
N ILE A 256 -0.69 7.28 -3.48
CA ILE A 256 -1.29 8.17 -4.48
C ILE A 256 -0.20 8.82 -5.33
N GLY A 257 0.82 9.40 -4.70
CA GLY A 257 1.93 10.05 -5.41
C GLY A 257 2.70 9.08 -6.31
N ALA A 258 3.07 7.91 -5.79
CA ALA A 258 3.75 6.88 -6.56
C ALA A 258 2.89 6.36 -7.72
N GLY A 259 1.58 6.15 -7.48
CA GLY A 259 0.60 5.76 -8.50
C GLY A 259 0.49 6.81 -9.61
N ALA A 260 0.38 8.10 -9.25
CA ALA A 260 0.32 9.19 -10.22
C ALA A 260 1.60 9.29 -11.07
N GLY A 261 2.78 9.15 -10.44
CA GLY A 261 4.06 9.13 -11.15
C GLY A 261 4.21 7.91 -12.06
N PHE A 262 3.74 6.74 -11.62
CA PHE A 262 3.72 5.52 -12.42
C PHE A 262 2.75 5.62 -13.61
N LEU A 263 1.57 6.21 -13.41
CA LEU A 263 0.54 6.38 -14.44
C LEU A 263 1.06 7.17 -15.65
N TRP A 264 2.03 8.07 -15.47
CA TRP A 264 2.70 8.77 -16.55
C TRP A 264 3.33 7.82 -17.59
N TYR A 265 3.72 6.63 -17.16
CA TYR A 265 4.32 5.60 -18.02
C TYR A 265 3.38 4.44 -18.33
N ASN A 266 2.35 4.24 -17.52
CA ASN A 266 1.41 3.13 -17.63
C ASN A 266 0.09 3.51 -18.32
N ALA A 267 -0.19 4.83 -18.53
CA ALA A 267 -1.34 5.27 -19.32
C ALA A 267 -1.25 4.76 -20.77
N PRO A 268 -2.39 4.47 -21.41
CA PRO A 268 -2.40 3.94 -22.78
C PRO A 268 -1.75 4.89 -23.81
N PRO A 269 -0.84 4.42 -24.67
CA PRO A 269 -0.26 3.08 -24.72
C PRO A 269 0.85 2.90 -23.68
N ALA A 270 0.74 1.86 -22.84
CA ALA A 270 1.65 1.65 -21.74
C ALA A 270 3.10 1.38 -22.18
N LYS A 271 4.04 2.09 -21.55
CA LYS A 271 5.49 1.87 -21.73
C LYS A 271 6.05 0.79 -20.81
N ILE A 272 5.32 0.48 -19.73
CA ILE A 272 5.63 -0.54 -18.74
C ILE A 272 4.34 -1.03 -18.08
N PHE A 273 4.24 -2.33 -17.78
CA PHE A 273 3.14 -2.91 -17.00
C PHE A 273 3.49 -2.92 -15.52
N MET A 274 2.45 -2.79 -14.66
CA MET A 274 2.61 -2.85 -13.21
C MET A 274 3.14 -4.21 -12.77
N GLY A 275 2.53 -5.27 -13.25
CA GLY A 275 2.82 -6.66 -12.91
C GLY A 275 2.33 -7.05 -11.52
N ASP A 276 2.46 -8.34 -11.21
CA ASP A 276 2.09 -8.88 -9.90
C ASP A 276 2.89 -8.23 -8.77
N THR A 277 4.10 -7.74 -9.06
CA THR A 277 4.95 -6.97 -8.13
C THR A 277 4.23 -5.76 -7.54
N GLY A 278 3.54 -4.99 -8.38
CA GLY A 278 2.83 -3.78 -7.94
C GLY A 278 1.44 -4.07 -7.43
N SER A 279 0.67 -4.85 -8.17
CA SER A 279 -0.75 -5.09 -7.90
C SER A 279 -0.97 -5.83 -6.58
N LEU A 280 -0.19 -6.89 -6.30
CA LEU A 280 -0.28 -7.60 -5.02
C LEU A 280 0.14 -6.72 -3.85
N ALA A 281 1.22 -5.96 -4.01
CA ALA A 281 1.73 -5.07 -2.96
C ALA A 281 0.74 -3.96 -2.59
N LEU A 282 0.19 -3.28 -3.59
CA LEU A 282 -0.76 -2.19 -3.38
C LEU A 282 -2.07 -2.68 -2.77
N GLY A 283 -2.60 -3.81 -3.26
CA GLY A 283 -3.79 -4.41 -2.68
C GLY A 283 -3.56 -4.89 -1.26
N GLY A 284 -2.41 -5.53 -0.98
CA GLY A 284 -2.01 -5.93 0.37
C GLY A 284 -1.88 -4.74 1.33
N ALA A 285 -1.31 -3.62 0.85
CA ALA A 285 -1.24 -2.37 1.60
C ALA A 285 -2.63 -1.84 1.97
N LEU A 286 -3.55 -1.75 1.00
CA LEU A 286 -4.93 -1.30 1.26
C LEU A 286 -5.64 -2.19 2.27
N GLY A 287 -5.54 -3.52 2.13
CA GLY A 287 -6.12 -4.47 3.09
C GLY A 287 -5.52 -4.35 4.49
N ALA A 288 -4.20 -4.16 4.61
CA ALA A 288 -3.55 -3.94 5.88
C ALA A 288 -3.97 -2.61 6.52
N ILE A 289 -4.15 -1.54 5.74
CA ILE A 289 -4.66 -0.26 6.22
C ILE A 289 -6.11 -0.40 6.70
N ALA A 290 -6.97 -1.11 5.95
CA ALA A 290 -8.35 -1.40 6.35
C ALA A 290 -8.42 -2.08 7.73
N VAL A 291 -7.60 -3.12 7.93
CA VAL A 291 -7.50 -3.87 9.20
C VAL A 291 -6.97 -2.98 10.34
N THR A 292 -5.95 -2.18 10.09
CA THR A 292 -5.35 -1.31 11.12
C THR A 292 -6.23 -0.12 11.48
N THR A 293 -7.09 0.34 10.60
CA THR A 293 -8.04 1.44 10.85
C THR A 293 -9.41 0.96 11.32
N LYS A 294 -9.65 -0.36 11.40
CA LYS A 294 -10.94 -0.97 11.74
C LYS A 294 -12.07 -0.63 10.76
N HIS A 295 -11.72 -0.62 9.47
CA HIS A 295 -12.64 -0.35 8.37
C HIS A 295 -12.51 -1.45 7.30
N GLU A 296 -12.68 -2.71 7.76
CA GLU A 296 -12.52 -3.91 6.95
C GLU A 296 -13.73 -4.20 6.04
N LEU A 297 -14.91 -3.62 6.38
CA LEU A 297 -16.19 -3.81 5.70
C LEU A 297 -16.56 -2.64 4.78
#